data_db58a5c4b0d72d13a88a897162393b03
#
_entry.id   db58a5c4b0d72d13a88a897162393b03
#
_cell.length_a   1.000
_cell.length_b   1.000
_cell.length_c   1.000
_cell.angle_alpha   90.00
_cell.angle_beta   90.00
_cell.angle_gamma   90.00
#
_symmetry.space_group_name_H-M   'P 1'
#
loop_
_entity.id
_entity.type
_entity.pdbx_description
1 polymer ?
#
loop_
_entity_poly.entity_id
_entity_poly.type
_entity_poly.pdbx_seq_one_letter_code
_entity_poly.pdbx_strand_id
1 'polypeptide(L)'
;VCTSLLLVTLMGNRLLWHRNTLAFLNVGQGDCAVLTTYDHRAIVIDGGGKYNKELGENTGVTILEPYLASKGVTQIDAVFLSHLDGDHSTGILELLDDMPVEEIYVSAMKAADAQMDEQLQEIVEKNQISLYTMKHGDMIHSTALGEMKCLFPIYENKAAESENERSLVLRYVYGDTSVLFTGD
;
A
#
# COMPACT_ATOMS: atom_id res chain seq x y z
N VAL A 1 -43.91 -3.66 10.59
CA VAL A 1 -43.69 -4.31 9.27
C VAL A 1 -42.66 -3.53 8.45
N CYS A 2 -42.75 -2.19 8.32
CA CYS A 2 -41.78 -1.39 7.55
C CYS A 2 -40.35 -1.40 8.15
N THR A 3 -40.21 -1.36 9.46
CA THR A 3 -38.90 -1.40 10.13
C THR A 3 -38.19 -2.74 9.96
N SER A 4 -38.96 -3.85 10.00
CA SER A 4 -38.38 -5.19 9.79
C SER A 4 -37.94 -5.40 8.35
N LEU A 5 -38.67 -4.87 7.37
CA LEU A 5 -38.32 -4.94 5.97
C LEU A 5 -37.08 -4.10 5.66
N LEU A 6 -36.93 -2.91 6.25
CA LEU A 6 -35.78 -2.05 6.14
C LEU A 6 -34.53 -2.72 6.74
N LEU A 7 -34.66 -3.38 7.89
CA LEU A 7 -33.56 -4.12 8.52
C LEU A 7 -33.10 -5.30 7.65
N VAL A 8 -34.06 -6.05 7.09
CA VAL A 8 -33.75 -7.19 6.20
C VAL A 8 -33.10 -6.73 4.90
N THR A 9 -33.53 -5.59 4.34
CA THR A 9 -32.87 -5.03 3.14
C THR A 9 -31.48 -4.48 3.44
N LEU A 10 -31.28 -3.83 4.59
CA LEU A 10 -29.97 -3.35 5.02
C LEU A 10 -29.02 -4.51 5.36
N MET A 11 -29.50 -5.56 6.03
CA MET A 11 -28.73 -6.77 6.30
C MET A 11 -28.48 -7.58 5.00
N GLY A 12 -29.48 -7.69 4.13
CA GLY A 12 -29.34 -8.34 2.83
C GLY A 12 -28.34 -7.63 1.92
N ASN A 13 -28.37 -6.30 1.86
CA ASN A 13 -27.34 -5.53 1.16
C ASN A 13 -25.94 -5.76 1.77
N ARG A 14 -25.79 -5.78 3.08
CA ARG A 14 -24.51 -6.10 3.70
C ARG A 14 -24.03 -7.51 3.36
N LEU A 15 -24.89 -8.51 3.32
CA LEU A 15 -24.50 -9.89 2.96
C LEU A 15 -24.17 -10.08 1.47
N LEU A 16 -24.77 -9.28 0.57
CA LEU A 16 -24.63 -9.44 -0.87
C LEU A 16 -23.47 -8.61 -1.49
N TRP A 17 -22.90 -7.65 -0.75
CA TRP A 17 -21.89 -6.70 -1.24
C TRP A 17 -20.56 -6.78 -0.50
N HIS A 18 -20.20 -7.95 0.01
CA HIS A 18 -18.87 -8.22 0.58
C HIS A 18 -17.84 -8.33 -0.55
N ARG A 19 -17.43 -7.21 -1.09
CA ARG A 19 -16.44 -7.17 -2.18
C ARG A 19 -15.19 -6.45 -1.73
N ASN A 20 -14.07 -7.11 -1.90
CA ASN A 20 -12.79 -6.42 -1.88
C ASN A 20 -12.68 -5.54 -3.13
N THR A 21 -12.05 -4.40 -2.99
CA THR A 21 -11.84 -3.45 -4.08
C THR A 21 -10.36 -3.22 -4.27
N LEU A 22 -9.88 -3.31 -5.49
CA LEU A 22 -8.57 -2.81 -5.87
C LEU A 22 -8.78 -1.54 -6.71
N ALA A 23 -8.19 -0.44 -6.28
CA ALA A 23 -8.24 0.84 -6.97
C ALA A 23 -6.83 1.32 -7.28
N PHE A 24 -6.64 1.82 -8.50
CA PHE A 24 -5.43 2.56 -8.88
C PHE A 24 -5.78 4.04 -8.83
N LEU A 25 -5.08 4.79 -8.01
CA LEU A 25 -5.35 6.20 -7.78
C LEU A 25 -4.57 7.06 -8.78
N ASN A 26 -5.20 8.11 -9.28
CA ASN A 26 -4.51 9.08 -10.12
C ASN A 26 -3.71 10.05 -9.25
N VAL A 27 -2.48 9.68 -8.97
CA VAL A 27 -1.52 10.49 -8.18
C VAL A 27 -0.63 11.39 -9.05
N GLY A 28 -0.91 11.45 -10.34
CA GLY A 28 -0.10 12.17 -11.32
C GLY A 28 1.08 11.33 -11.78
N GLN A 29 2.30 11.71 -11.42
CA GLN A 29 3.49 10.90 -11.66
C GLN A 29 3.65 9.87 -10.53
N GLY A 30 4.10 8.65 -10.86
CA GLY A 30 4.28 7.55 -9.93
C GLY A 30 3.03 6.67 -9.77
N ASP A 31 3.10 5.73 -8.86
CA ASP A 31 2.09 4.72 -8.64
C ASP A 31 1.42 4.83 -7.26
N CYS A 32 0.14 4.47 -7.21
CA CYS A 32 -0.59 4.26 -5.98
C CYS A 32 -1.74 3.30 -6.22
N ALA A 33 -1.69 2.14 -5.60
CA ALA A 33 -2.78 1.16 -5.64
C ALA A 33 -3.27 0.86 -4.22
N VAL A 34 -4.58 0.78 -4.04
CA VAL A 34 -5.20 0.52 -2.75
C VAL A 34 -6.14 -0.67 -2.84
N LEU A 35 -5.88 -1.64 -2.03
CA LEU A 35 -6.71 -2.81 -1.79
C LEU A 35 -7.52 -2.54 -0.52
N THR A 36 -8.85 -2.58 -0.61
CA THR A 36 -9.71 -2.47 0.56
C THR A 36 -10.68 -3.63 0.65
N THR A 37 -10.96 -4.06 1.87
CA THR A 37 -11.95 -5.08 2.14
C THR A 37 -13.26 -4.46 2.64
N TYR A 38 -14.32 -5.26 2.66
CA TYR A 38 -15.63 -4.84 3.16
C TYR A 38 -15.64 -4.54 4.67
N ASP A 39 -14.68 -5.05 5.43
CA ASP A 39 -14.49 -4.83 6.86
C ASP A 39 -13.47 -3.71 7.15
N HIS A 40 -13.23 -2.86 6.17
CA HIS A 40 -12.40 -1.64 6.25
C HIS A 40 -10.91 -1.88 6.47
N ARG A 41 -10.39 -3.06 6.14
CA ARG A 41 -8.96 -3.32 6.09
C ARG A 41 -8.36 -2.80 4.80
N ALA A 42 -7.10 -2.41 4.83
CA ALA A 42 -6.43 -1.86 3.66
C ALA A 42 -4.99 -2.35 3.50
N ILE A 43 -4.61 -2.60 2.24
CA ILE A 43 -3.22 -2.69 1.80
C ILE A 43 -2.99 -1.58 0.78
N VAL A 44 -1.85 -0.90 0.90
CA VAL A 44 -1.43 0.12 -0.05
C VAL A 44 -0.14 -0.32 -0.73
N ILE A 45 -0.08 -0.16 -2.04
CA ILE A 45 1.11 -0.42 -2.85
C ILE A 45 1.49 0.91 -3.49
N ASP A 46 2.64 1.45 -3.08
CA ASP A 46 3.12 2.79 -3.36
C ASP A 46 2.12 3.90 -2.99
N GLY A 47 2.56 5.13 -2.92
CA GLY A 47 1.74 6.25 -2.47
C GLY A 47 1.70 7.44 -3.42
N GLY A 48 2.42 7.36 -4.54
CA GLY A 48 2.69 8.53 -5.35
C GLY A 48 3.54 9.53 -4.56
N GLY A 49 3.56 10.78 -4.97
CA GLY A 49 4.18 11.73 -4.07
C GLY A 49 4.95 12.85 -4.68
N LYS A 50 4.72 13.19 -5.91
CA LYS A 50 5.28 14.44 -6.37
C LYS A 50 4.51 15.60 -5.75
N TYR A 51 5.25 16.46 -5.04
CA TYR A 51 4.72 17.71 -4.53
C TYR A 51 4.04 18.51 -5.65
N ASN A 52 2.74 18.69 -5.55
CA ASN A 52 1.99 19.51 -6.47
C ASN A 52 2.14 20.97 -6.06
N LYS A 53 2.99 21.73 -6.77
CA LYS A 53 3.24 23.15 -6.52
C LYS A 53 1.97 24.01 -6.64
N GLU A 54 0.97 23.58 -7.42
CA GLU A 54 -0.27 24.31 -7.61
C GLU A 54 -1.22 24.15 -6.42
N LEU A 55 -1.23 22.98 -5.80
CA LEU A 55 -2.03 22.68 -4.63
C LEU A 55 -1.30 22.99 -3.31
N GLY A 56 0.04 23.13 -3.33
CA GLY A 56 0.86 23.34 -2.14
C GLY A 56 0.96 22.13 -1.22
N GLU A 57 0.50 20.98 -1.67
CA GLU A 57 0.33 19.76 -0.87
C GLU A 57 0.75 18.52 -1.69
N ASN A 58 1.03 17.43 -1.00
CA ASN A 58 1.41 16.18 -1.60
C ASN A 58 0.22 15.25 -1.84
N THR A 59 0.41 14.30 -2.75
CA THR A 59 -0.63 13.36 -3.18
C THR A 59 -1.07 12.38 -2.08
N GLY A 60 -0.21 12.10 -1.09
CA GLY A 60 -0.57 11.29 0.08
C GLY A 60 -1.73 11.90 0.86
N VAL A 61 -1.60 13.16 1.23
CA VAL A 61 -2.62 13.88 2.00
C VAL A 61 -3.83 14.24 1.15
N THR A 62 -3.64 14.64 -0.11
CA THR A 62 -4.75 15.15 -0.95
C THR A 62 -5.54 14.09 -1.70
N ILE A 63 -4.96 12.91 -1.93
CA ILE A 63 -5.59 11.84 -2.73
C ILE A 63 -5.75 10.56 -1.93
N LEU A 64 -4.66 10.04 -1.35
CA LEU A 64 -4.68 8.73 -0.70
C LEU A 64 -5.49 8.75 0.60
N GLU A 65 -5.23 9.69 1.50
CA GLU A 65 -5.95 9.81 2.77
C GLU A 65 -7.47 9.99 2.59
N PRO A 66 -7.96 10.93 1.76
CA PRO A 66 -9.39 11.06 1.51
C PRO A 66 -10.01 9.82 0.86
N TYR A 67 -9.27 9.10 0.00
CA TYR A 67 -9.74 7.84 -0.56
C TYR A 67 -9.93 6.79 0.54
N LEU A 68 -8.92 6.57 1.39
CA LEU A 68 -8.99 5.64 2.52
C LEU A 68 -10.13 5.99 3.47
N ALA A 69 -10.27 7.28 3.84
CA ALA A 69 -11.37 7.76 4.66
C ALA A 69 -12.74 7.50 4.03
N SER A 70 -12.88 7.66 2.70
CA SER A 70 -14.12 7.35 1.96
C SER A 70 -14.50 5.87 2.02
N LYS A 71 -13.53 4.99 2.26
CA LYS A 71 -13.72 3.55 2.45
C LYS A 71 -13.92 3.16 3.92
N GLY A 72 -13.87 4.12 4.84
CA GLY A 72 -13.97 3.90 6.28
C GLY A 72 -12.71 3.26 6.87
N VAL A 73 -11.59 3.31 6.16
CA VAL A 73 -10.29 2.83 6.65
C VAL A 73 -9.75 3.86 7.63
N THR A 74 -9.40 3.41 8.83
CA THR A 74 -8.80 4.23 9.90
C THR A 74 -7.38 3.81 10.26
N GLN A 75 -6.91 2.70 9.66
CA GLN A 75 -5.59 2.13 9.83
C GLN A 75 -5.26 1.32 8.57
N ILE A 76 -4.00 1.35 8.16
CA ILE A 76 -3.49 0.54 7.05
C ILE A 76 -2.83 -0.71 7.63
N ASP A 77 -3.23 -1.91 7.18
CA ASP A 77 -2.66 -3.17 7.63
C ASP A 77 -1.24 -3.38 7.09
N ALA A 78 -1.03 -3.07 5.81
CA ALA A 78 0.28 -3.20 5.18
C ALA A 78 0.50 -2.18 4.07
N VAL A 79 1.71 -1.66 3.99
CA VAL A 79 2.20 -0.87 2.87
C VAL A 79 3.32 -1.64 2.18
N PHE A 80 3.27 -1.72 0.85
CA PHE A 80 4.35 -2.21 0.02
C PHE A 80 4.95 -1.03 -0.73
N LEU A 81 6.21 -0.71 -0.47
CA LEU A 81 6.95 0.27 -1.27
C LEU A 81 7.77 -0.49 -2.30
N SER A 82 7.42 -0.31 -3.58
CA SER A 82 8.17 -0.94 -4.67
C SER A 82 9.63 -0.54 -4.61
N HIS A 83 9.88 0.74 -4.47
CA HIS A 83 11.19 1.35 -4.23
C HIS A 83 11.01 2.72 -3.54
N LEU A 84 12.11 3.42 -3.26
CA LEU A 84 12.05 4.62 -2.42
C LEU A 84 12.09 5.94 -3.20
N ASP A 85 12.00 5.93 -4.53
CA ASP A 85 11.89 7.18 -5.29
C ASP A 85 10.66 7.98 -4.86
N GLY A 86 10.79 9.31 -4.86
CA GLY A 86 9.80 10.19 -4.26
C GLY A 86 8.41 10.08 -4.86
N ASP A 87 8.30 9.71 -6.14
CA ASP A 87 7.00 9.52 -6.81
C ASP A 87 6.32 8.17 -6.49
N HIS A 88 6.94 7.33 -5.67
CA HIS A 88 6.36 6.10 -5.10
C HIS A 88 6.23 6.17 -3.58
N SER A 89 7.22 6.75 -2.90
CA SER A 89 7.32 6.69 -1.43
C SER A 89 6.76 7.91 -0.71
N THR A 90 6.88 9.13 -1.26
CA THR A 90 6.60 10.38 -0.53
C THR A 90 5.16 10.43 0.00
N GLY A 91 4.18 10.00 -0.80
CA GLY A 91 2.78 10.00 -0.37
C GLY A 91 2.52 9.10 0.83
N ILE A 92 3.24 7.98 0.95
CA ILE A 92 3.19 7.13 2.14
C ILE A 92 3.85 7.82 3.32
N LEU A 93 5.08 8.32 3.15
CA LEU A 93 5.84 8.92 4.23
C LEU A 93 5.10 10.09 4.91
N GLU A 94 4.36 10.86 4.12
CA GLU A 94 3.51 11.94 4.66
C GLU A 94 2.26 11.42 5.37
N LEU A 95 1.66 10.35 4.85
CA LEU A 95 0.49 9.74 5.46
C LEU A 95 0.78 9.17 6.86
N LEU A 96 2.02 8.75 7.13
CA LEU A 96 2.42 8.16 8.42
C LEU A 96 2.28 9.11 9.61
N ASP A 97 2.21 10.41 9.39
CA ASP A 97 1.99 11.39 10.48
C ASP A 97 0.51 11.44 10.90
N ASP A 98 -0.42 11.07 10.02
CA ASP A 98 -1.86 11.23 10.23
C ASP A 98 -2.63 9.89 10.32
N MET A 99 -2.08 8.81 9.74
CA MET A 99 -2.75 7.51 9.68
C MET A 99 -1.86 6.37 10.21
N PRO A 100 -2.33 5.55 11.17
CA PRO A 100 -1.59 4.39 11.65
C PRO A 100 -1.37 3.37 10.54
N VAL A 101 -0.14 2.82 10.50
CA VAL A 101 0.27 1.71 9.62
C VAL A 101 0.87 0.62 10.49
N GLU A 102 0.45 -0.64 10.28
CA GLU A 102 1.00 -1.77 11.06
C GLU A 102 2.35 -2.24 10.51
N GLU A 103 2.43 -2.45 9.20
CA GLU A 103 3.57 -3.07 8.56
C GLU A 103 3.97 -2.35 7.27
N ILE A 104 5.26 -2.19 7.06
CA ILE A 104 5.83 -1.70 5.80
C ILE A 104 6.77 -2.76 5.23
N TYR A 105 6.63 -3.04 3.95
CA TYR A 105 7.41 -4.00 3.19
C TYR A 105 8.20 -3.29 2.11
N VAL A 106 9.51 -3.55 2.07
CA VAL A 106 10.45 -2.98 1.10
C VAL A 106 11.30 -4.07 0.47
N SER A 107 12.04 -3.73 -0.56
CA SER A 107 12.97 -4.65 -1.22
C SER A 107 14.07 -5.13 -0.28
N ALA A 108 14.45 -6.41 -0.37
CA ALA A 108 15.61 -6.97 0.32
C ALA A 108 16.96 -6.54 -0.32
N MET A 109 16.93 -5.89 -1.48
CA MET A 109 18.11 -5.22 -2.02
C MET A 109 18.36 -3.93 -1.24
N LYS A 110 19.62 -3.59 -1.04
CA LYS A 110 20.00 -2.31 -0.43
C LYS A 110 19.71 -1.16 -1.38
N ALA A 111 19.29 -0.02 -0.83
CA ALA A 111 19.12 1.20 -1.59
C ALA A 111 20.40 1.58 -2.33
N ALA A 112 20.24 2.23 -3.48
CA ALA A 112 21.35 2.86 -4.19
C ALA A 112 21.94 4.02 -3.38
N ASP A 113 21.08 4.74 -2.66
CA ASP A 113 21.44 5.77 -1.67
C ASP A 113 21.08 5.30 -0.26
N ALA A 114 22.09 5.06 0.58
CA ALA A 114 21.91 4.62 1.96
C ALA A 114 21.09 5.63 2.80
N GLN A 115 21.11 6.91 2.45
CA GLN A 115 20.38 7.94 3.18
C GLN A 115 18.85 7.71 3.11
N MET A 116 18.35 7.18 2.00
CA MET A 116 16.91 6.87 1.88
C MET A 116 16.49 5.72 2.80
N ASP A 117 17.30 4.66 2.89
CA ASP A 117 17.03 3.56 3.83
C ASP A 117 17.09 4.05 5.31
N GLU A 118 18.06 4.93 5.66
CA GLU A 118 18.18 5.51 6.99
C GLU A 118 16.96 6.38 7.35
N GLN A 119 16.50 7.23 6.42
CA GLN A 119 15.32 8.08 6.63
C GLN A 119 14.05 7.23 6.85
N LEU A 120 13.86 6.18 6.06
CA LEU A 120 12.73 5.27 6.26
C LEU A 120 12.82 4.60 7.64
N GLN A 121 13.99 4.13 8.07
CA GLN A 121 14.19 3.52 9.39
C GLN A 121 13.84 4.48 10.52
N GLU A 122 14.31 5.73 10.47
CA GLU A 122 13.97 6.75 11.47
C GLU A 122 12.46 6.98 11.57
N ILE A 123 11.76 7.04 10.43
CA ILE A 123 10.31 7.25 10.39
C ILE A 123 9.55 6.05 10.97
N VAL A 124 9.92 4.83 10.61
CA VAL A 124 9.23 3.63 11.10
C VAL A 124 9.48 3.41 12.60
N GLU A 125 10.68 3.72 13.10
CA GLU A 125 10.99 3.67 14.53
C GLU A 125 10.19 4.71 15.32
N LYS A 126 10.13 5.96 14.83
CA LYS A 126 9.33 7.04 15.43
C LYS A 126 7.85 6.65 15.55
N ASN A 127 7.28 6.03 14.53
CA ASN A 127 5.87 5.67 14.45
C ASN A 127 5.57 4.24 14.96
N GLN A 128 6.58 3.49 15.44
CA GLN A 128 6.47 2.12 15.95
C GLN A 128 5.91 1.13 14.90
N ILE A 129 6.26 1.32 13.64
CA ILE A 129 5.82 0.50 12.51
C ILE A 129 6.77 -0.69 12.36
N SER A 130 6.23 -1.86 12.03
CA SER A 130 7.05 -3.03 11.70
C SER A 130 7.59 -2.93 10.27
N LEU A 131 8.90 -2.89 10.09
CA LEU A 131 9.56 -2.85 8.78
C LEU A 131 10.09 -4.23 8.39
N TYR A 132 9.69 -4.70 7.23
CA TYR A 132 10.11 -5.99 6.68
C TYR A 132 10.73 -5.82 5.30
N THR A 133 11.69 -6.69 4.99
CA THR A 133 12.23 -6.80 3.63
C THR A 133 11.66 -8.01 2.92
N MET A 134 11.43 -7.89 1.61
CA MET A 134 10.93 -8.98 0.75
C MET A 134 11.88 -9.30 -0.39
N LYS A 135 11.93 -10.58 -0.73
CA LYS A 135 12.64 -11.14 -1.87
C LYS A 135 11.82 -12.22 -2.57
N HIS A 136 12.28 -12.68 -3.71
CA HIS A 136 11.65 -13.75 -4.47
C HIS A 136 11.30 -14.95 -3.62
N GLY A 137 10.04 -15.36 -3.68
CA GLY A 137 9.49 -16.51 -2.97
C GLY A 137 8.81 -16.14 -1.65
N ASP A 138 9.08 -14.97 -1.09
CA ASP A 138 8.36 -14.51 0.11
C ASP A 138 6.89 -14.29 -0.22
N MET A 139 6.03 -14.60 0.74
CA MET A 139 4.59 -14.55 0.56
C MET A 139 3.89 -14.15 1.84
N ILE A 140 2.95 -13.22 1.70
CA ILE A 140 2.05 -12.82 2.76
C ILE A 140 0.66 -13.33 2.40
N HIS A 141 0.03 -14.01 3.33
CA HIS A 141 -1.31 -14.55 3.15
C HIS A 141 -2.26 -14.03 4.23
N SER A 142 -3.38 -13.51 3.78
CA SER A 142 -4.49 -13.12 4.65
C SER A 142 -5.79 -13.68 4.09
N THR A 143 -6.58 -14.31 4.94
CA THR A 143 -7.89 -14.84 4.54
C THR A 143 -8.85 -13.76 4.05
N ALA A 144 -8.73 -12.54 4.56
CA ALA A 144 -9.56 -11.40 4.15
C ALA A 144 -8.99 -10.65 2.94
N LEU A 145 -7.67 -10.45 2.91
CA LEU A 145 -6.99 -9.60 1.93
C LEU A 145 -6.42 -10.38 0.73
N GLY A 146 -6.34 -11.72 0.81
CA GLY A 146 -5.76 -12.54 -0.26
C GLY A 146 -4.29 -12.85 -0.04
N GLU A 147 -3.58 -13.15 -1.13
CA GLU A 147 -2.18 -13.53 -1.14
C GLU A 147 -1.35 -12.50 -1.92
N MET A 148 -0.27 -12.03 -1.31
CA MET A 148 0.74 -11.18 -1.93
C MET A 148 2.06 -11.94 -1.98
N LYS A 149 2.53 -12.25 -3.19
CA LYS A 149 3.78 -12.97 -3.43
C LYS A 149 4.81 -12.07 -4.07
N CYS A 150 6.02 -12.06 -3.51
CA CYS A 150 7.17 -11.38 -4.08
C CYS A 150 7.81 -12.23 -5.19
N LEU A 151 7.93 -11.66 -6.38
CA LEU A 151 8.58 -12.28 -7.55
C LEU A 151 9.98 -11.72 -7.80
N PHE A 152 10.26 -10.50 -7.36
CA PHE A 152 11.57 -9.83 -7.43
C PHE A 152 11.70 -8.89 -6.24
N PRO A 153 12.90 -8.67 -5.70
CA PRO A 153 14.21 -9.12 -6.17
C PRO A 153 14.51 -10.60 -5.89
N ILE A 154 15.38 -11.19 -6.71
CA ILE A 154 15.94 -12.54 -6.46
C ILE A 154 17.19 -12.49 -5.59
N TYR A 155 17.72 -11.30 -5.36
CA TYR A 155 18.94 -11.06 -4.60
C TYR A 155 18.61 -10.46 -3.23
N GLU A 156 19.31 -10.92 -2.22
CA GLU A 156 19.28 -10.34 -0.88
C GLU A 156 20.58 -9.61 -0.60
N ASN A 157 20.51 -8.44 0.02
CA ASN A 157 21.68 -7.62 0.38
C ASN A 157 22.58 -7.17 -0.79
N LYS A 158 22.21 -7.40 -2.05
CA LYS A 158 22.88 -6.80 -3.19
C LYS A 158 22.54 -5.31 -3.23
N ALA A 159 23.52 -4.45 -3.39
CA ALA A 159 23.28 -3.03 -3.65
C ALA A 159 22.69 -2.86 -5.06
N ALA A 160 21.64 -2.06 -5.16
CA ALA A 160 21.07 -1.64 -6.43
C ALA A 160 21.94 -0.54 -7.07
N GLU A 161 21.96 -0.46 -8.38
CA GLU A 161 22.62 0.61 -9.12
C GLU A 161 21.72 1.87 -9.22
N SER A 162 20.41 1.67 -9.09
CA SER A 162 19.38 2.72 -9.02
C SER A 162 18.22 2.26 -8.13
N GLU A 163 17.37 3.18 -7.69
CA GLU A 163 16.16 2.80 -6.93
C GLU A 163 15.21 1.93 -7.75
N ASN A 164 15.06 2.19 -9.06
CA ASN A 164 14.22 1.37 -9.94
C ASN A 164 14.71 -0.10 -9.98
N GLU A 165 16.05 -0.36 -9.96
CA GLU A 165 16.58 -1.74 -9.95
C GLU A 165 16.15 -2.55 -8.72
N ARG A 166 15.79 -1.91 -7.63
CA ARG A 166 15.32 -2.60 -6.41
C ARG A 166 13.81 -2.77 -6.33
N SER A 167 13.06 -2.33 -7.34
CA SER A 167 11.60 -2.40 -7.33
C SER A 167 11.08 -3.77 -6.95
N LEU A 168 10.15 -3.81 -5.99
CA LEU A 168 9.40 -5.03 -5.68
C LEU A 168 8.47 -5.37 -6.85
N VAL A 169 8.62 -6.56 -7.39
CA VAL A 169 7.61 -7.12 -8.28
C VAL A 169 6.72 -8.04 -7.47
N LEU A 170 5.46 -7.66 -7.34
CA LEU A 170 4.48 -8.32 -6.48
C LEU A 170 3.35 -8.91 -7.31
N ARG A 171 2.97 -10.13 -7.02
CA ARG A 171 1.76 -10.75 -7.56
C ARG A 171 0.72 -10.88 -6.45
N TYR A 172 -0.38 -10.19 -6.63
CA TYR A 172 -1.56 -10.31 -5.79
C TYR A 172 -2.53 -11.35 -6.36
N VAL A 173 -3.13 -12.16 -5.48
CA VAL A 173 -4.16 -13.14 -5.84
C VAL A 173 -5.30 -13.11 -4.83
N TYR A 174 -6.54 -12.99 -5.33
CA TYR A 174 -7.75 -13.14 -4.53
C TYR A 174 -8.82 -13.86 -5.34
N GLY A 175 -9.20 -15.06 -4.91
CA GLY A 175 -10.08 -15.93 -5.68
C GLY A 175 -9.51 -16.21 -7.08
N ASP A 176 -10.28 -15.92 -8.11
CA ASP A 176 -9.87 -16.10 -9.51
C ASP A 176 -9.18 -14.85 -10.10
N THR A 177 -8.99 -13.80 -9.31
CA THR A 177 -8.34 -12.56 -9.75
C THR A 177 -6.86 -12.56 -9.42
N SER A 178 -6.03 -12.16 -10.37
CA SER A 178 -4.60 -11.98 -10.17
C SER A 178 -4.15 -10.66 -10.79
N VAL A 179 -3.35 -9.91 -10.04
CA VAL A 179 -2.79 -8.63 -10.47
C VAL A 179 -1.29 -8.64 -10.24
N LEU A 180 -0.53 -8.05 -11.15
CA LEU A 180 0.91 -7.88 -11.07
C LEU A 180 1.22 -6.41 -10.87
N PHE A 181 2.02 -6.09 -9.84
CA PHE A 181 2.61 -4.78 -9.60
C PHE A 181 4.09 -4.89 -9.90
N THR A 182 4.61 -4.03 -10.76
CA THR A 182 5.98 -4.15 -11.27
C THR A 182 6.93 -3.09 -10.71
N GLY A 183 6.39 -1.99 -10.15
CA GLY A 183 7.17 -0.79 -9.92
C GLY A 183 7.75 -0.27 -11.25
N ASP A 184 8.87 0.39 -11.22
CA ASP A 184 9.56 0.95 -12.39
C ASP A 184 10.62 -0.05 -12.93
#